data_f5fc7885e5f984ed828ea23454881363
#
_entry.id   f5fc7885e5f984ed828ea23454881363
#
_cell.length_a   1.000
_cell.length_b   1.000
_cell.length_c   1.000
_cell.angle_alpha   90.00
_cell.angle_beta   90.00
_cell.angle_gamma   90.00
#
_symmetry.space_group_name_H-M   'P 1'
#
loop_
_entity.id
_entity.type
_entity.pdbx_description
1 polymer ?
#
loop_
_entity_poly.entity_id
_entity_poly.type
_entity_poly.pdbx_seq_one_letter_code
_entity_poly.pdbx_strand_id
1 'polypeptide(L)'
;LGRAQDLAGGYDDNVNASNYNKQESAFISTDIGCSLANYDAVTQYSFSAKLGGIFYLKDLDGGTNEALSNSTLSAKLSHSFDQTLRYNGSVSFAWQPEPNYSNGIANARRDGDYIYVYVSSSVSKAWTSRYSTTLGANFSMIDYQEDSAKTDNRDYVGMNFTNRYKWTERLAVSLGWAGSFCNREYGN
;
A
#
# COMPACT_ATOMS: atom_id res chain seq x y z
N LEU A 1 9.25 -12.11 16.40
CA LEU A 1 10.11 -11.79 15.25
C LEU A 1 10.01 -12.92 14.22
N GLY A 2 9.51 -12.60 13.02
CA GLY A 2 9.44 -13.50 11.88
C GLY A 2 10.55 -13.18 10.88
N ARG A 3 11.04 -14.20 10.17
CA ARG A 3 11.96 -14.07 9.03
C ARG A 3 11.44 -14.95 7.91
N ALA A 4 11.53 -14.47 6.68
CA ALA A 4 11.18 -15.21 5.49
C ALA A 4 12.27 -14.99 4.42
N GLN A 5 12.50 -16.00 3.61
CA GLN A 5 13.29 -15.91 2.38
C GLN A 5 12.53 -16.67 1.31
N ASP A 6 12.36 -16.04 0.18
CA ASP A 6 11.74 -16.67 -0.99
C ASP A 6 12.68 -16.59 -2.18
N LEU A 7 12.71 -17.68 -2.95
CA LEU A 7 13.36 -17.78 -4.24
C LEU A 7 12.37 -18.41 -5.20
N ALA A 8 12.03 -17.70 -6.25
CA ALA A 8 11.14 -18.20 -7.28
C ALA A 8 11.77 -18.01 -8.66
N GLY A 9 11.43 -18.86 -9.58
CA GLY A 9 11.80 -18.72 -10.99
C GLY A 9 10.57 -18.93 -11.85
N GLY A 10 10.52 -18.28 -12.99
CA GLY A 10 9.42 -18.36 -13.91
C GLY A 10 9.80 -17.94 -15.31
N TYR A 11 8.82 -17.95 -16.17
CA TYR A 11 8.93 -17.48 -17.55
C TYR A 11 7.76 -16.56 -17.82
N ASP A 12 8.06 -15.38 -18.35
CA ASP A 12 7.07 -14.39 -18.77
C ASP A 12 7.17 -14.25 -20.31
N ASP A 13 6.07 -14.52 -20.99
CA ASP A 13 5.99 -14.49 -22.46
C ASP A 13 5.65 -13.09 -23.00
N ASN A 14 5.49 -12.11 -22.12
CA ASN A 14 5.16 -10.74 -22.50
C ASN A 14 5.57 -9.72 -21.43
N VAL A 15 6.87 -9.69 -21.10
CA VAL A 15 7.43 -8.84 -20.04
C VAL A 15 7.09 -7.36 -20.24
N ASN A 16 7.12 -6.87 -21.49
CA ASN A 16 6.80 -5.49 -21.82
C ASN A 16 5.32 -5.22 -22.06
N ALA A 17 4.49 -6.22 -21.90
CA ALA A 17 3.03 -6.19 -22.10
C ALA A 17 2.56 -5.52 -23.40
N SER A 18 3.36 -5.60 -24.41
CA SER A 18 3.05 -5.08 -25.72
C SER A 18 2.20 -6.08 -26.52
N ASN A 19 1.23 -5.56 -27.27
CA ASN A 19 0.43 -6.38 -28.18
C ASN A 19 1.19 -6.70 -29.50
N TYR A 20 2.19 -5.92 -29.85
CA TYR A 20 2.84 -5.97 -31.18
C TYR A 20 4.31 -6.39 -31.13
N ASN A 21 5.02 -6.09 -30.07
CA ASN A 21 6.44 -6.43 -29.91
C ASN A 21 6.65 -7.06 -28.54
N LYS A 22 6.12 -8.27 -28.37
CA LYS A 22 6.23 -9.01 -27.13
C LYS A 22 7.67 -9.40 -26.86
N GLN A 23 8.14 -9.10 -25.68
CA GLN A 23 9.42 -9.55 -25.16
C GLN A 23 9.19 -10.66 -24.16
N GLU A 24 9.87 -11.76 -24.35
CA GLU A 24 9.78 -12.93 -23.46
C GLU A 24 11.10 -13.14 -22.74
N SER A 25 11.05 -13.50 -21.46
CA SER A 25 12.22 -13.83 -20.67
C SER A 25 11.90 -14.78 -19.53
N ALA A 26 12.85 -15.66 -19.23
CA ALA A 26 12.86 -16.30 -17.94
C ALA A 26 13.33 -15.28 -16.87
N PHE A 27 12.84 -15.43 -15.64
CA PHE A 27 13.23 -14.57 -14.55
C PHE A 27 13.52 -15.37 -13.27
N ILE A 28 14.32 -14.77 -12.41
CA ILE A 28 14.53 -15.21 -11.03
C ILE A 28 14.11 -14.06 -10.13
N SER A 29 13.25 -14.33 -9.17
CA SER A 29 12.92 -13.40 -8.11
C SER A 29 13.45 -13.91 -6.78
N THR A 30 13.99 -13.02 -5.99
CA THR A 30 14.44 -13.33 -4.63
C THR A 30 13.99 -12.23 -3.69
N ASP A 31 13.59 -12.61 -2.49
CA ASP A 31 13.30 -11.66 -1.45
C ASP A 31 13.69 -12.13 -0.05
N ILE A 32 13.94 -11.17 0.82
CA ILE A 32 14.21 -11.36 2.24
C ILE A 32 13.20 -10.51 3.01
N GLY A 33 12.49 -11.14 3.93
CA GLY A 33 11.49 -10.48 4.75
C GLY A 33 11.79 -10.60 6.23
N CYS A 34 11.41 -9.56 6.97
CA CYS A 34 11.34 -9.60 8.42
C CYS A 34 10.03 -9.00 8.92
N SER A 35 9.55 -9.51 10.03
CA SER A 35 8.37 -8.98 10.70
C SER A 35 8.55 -8.96 12.21
N LEU A 36 7.99 -7.94 12.84
CA LEU A 36 7.93 -7.76 14.27
C LEU A 36 6.51 -7.36 14.64
N ALA A 37 5.95 -8.00 15.65
CA ALA A 37 4.63 -7.63 16.14
C ALA A 37 4.58 -7.74 17.67
N ASN A 38 3.79 -6.86 18.28
CA ASN A 38 3.40 -6.89 19.66
C ASN A 38 1.88 -6.71 19.76
N TYR A 39 1.25 -7.53 20.58
CA TYR A 39 -0.21 -7.55 20.79
C TYR A 39 -0.54 -7.38 22.27
N ASP A 40 -0.14 -6.26 22.84
CA ASP A 40 -0.55 -5.89 24.18
C ASP A 40 -1.97 -5.32 24.19
N ALA A 41 -2.64 -5.37 25.34
CA ALA A 41 -4.01 -4.86 25.51
C ALA A 41 -4.12 -3.35 25.26
N VAL A 42 -3.06 -2.60 25.55
CA VAL A 42 -3.02 -1.13 25.46
C VAL A 42 -2.40 -0.69 24.14
N THR A 43 -1.29 -1.32 23.74
CA THR A 43 -0.52 -0.94 22.56
C THR A 43 -0.26 -2.16 21.71
N GLN A 44 -0.77 -2.13 20.48
CA GLN A 44 -0.51 -3.14 19.49
C GLN A 44 0.26 -2.50 18.34
N TYR A 45 1.35 -3.10 17.92
CA TYR A 45 2.07 -2.66 16.74
C TYR A 45 2.55 -3.84 15.93
N SER A 46 2.65 -3.61 14.65
CA SER A 46 3.30 -4.54 13.74
C SER A 46 4.15 -3.78 12.74
N PHE A 47 5.27 -4.37 12.41
CA PHE A 47 6.19 -3.91 11.39
C PHE A 47 6.51 -5.09 10.48
N SER A 48 6.54 -4.86 9.17
CA SER A 48 7.04 -5.84 8.21
C SER A 48 7.83 -5.13 7.12
N ALA A 49 8.93 -5.74 6.74
CA ALA A 49 9.76 -5.31 5.63
C ALA A 49 10.05 -6.52 4.76
N LYS A 50 9.95 -6.33 3.45
CA LYS A 50 10.39 -7.25 2.42
C LYS A 50 11.28 -6.47 1.45
N LEU A 51 12.48 -6.96 1.23
CA LEU A 51 13.43 -6.44 0.25
C LEU A 51 13.66 -7.52 -0.79
N GLY A 52 13.40 -7.22 -2.03
CA GLY A 52 13.53 -8.20 -3.11
C GLY A 52 13.77 -7.57 -4.46
N GLY A 53 14.13 -8.41 -5.41
CA GLY A 53 14.32 -8.04 -6.80
C GLY A 53 13.84 -9.12 -7.75
N ILE A 54 13.56 -8.71 -8.97
CA ILE A 54 13.24 -9.58 -10.10
C ILE A 54 14.34 -9.38 -11.13
N PHE A 55 14.95 -10.48 -11.55
CA PHE A 55 16.05 -10.49 -12.51
C PHE A 55 15.64 -11.28 -13.75
N TYR A 56 15.49 -10.59 -14.84
CA TYR A 56 15.25 -11.21 -16.14
C TYR A 56 16.57 -11.67 -16.74
N LEU A 57 16.58 -12.89 -17.31
CA LEU A 57 17.80 -13.49 -17.89
C LEU A 57 18.15 -12.96 -19.26
N LYS A 58 17.21 -12.29 -19.93
CA LYS A 58 17.39 -11.66 -21.22
C LYS A 58 17.40 -10.15 -21.04
N ASP A 59 18.34 -9.46 -21.70
CA ASP A 59 18.30 -8.01 -21.77
C ASP A 59 17.02 -7.58 -22.49
N LEU A 60 16.21 -6.80 -21.78
CA LEU A 60 14.95 -6.28 -22.26
C LEU A 60 15.11 -4.79 -22.56
N ASP A 61 14.49 -4.31 -23.64
CA ASP A 61 14.39 -2.88 -23.91
C ASP A 61 13.53 -2.24 -22.80
N GLY A 62 14.09 -1.29 -22.04
CA GLY A 62 13.43 -0.71 -20.87
C GLY A 62 13.77 -1.41 -19.55
N GLY A 63 14.86 -2.12 -19.50
CA GLY A 63 15.31 -3.08 -18.51
C GLY A 63 15.01 -2.76 -17.04
N THR A 64 14.41 -3.74 -16.35
CA THR A 64 13.92 -3.67 -14.97
C THR A 64 14.72 -4.56 -14.02
N ASN A 65 15.99 -4.82 -14.33
CA ASN A 65 16.87 -5.63 -13.45
C ASN A 65 17.40 -4.80 -12.29
N GLU A 66 16.52 -4.31 -11.43
CA GLU A 66 16.91 -3.56 -10.25
C GLU A 66 16.80 -4.39 -8.97
N ALA A 67 17.86 -4.34 -8.17
CA ALA A 67 18.03 -5.21 -7.00
C ALA A 67 16.96 -5.01 -5.91
N LEU A 68 16.23 -3.89 -5.91
CA LEU A 68 15.23 -3.56 -4.88
C LEU A 68 13.83 -3.33 -5.46
N SER A 69 13.62 -3.60 -6.72
CA SER A 69 12.36 -3.31 -7.44
C SER A 69 11.14 -4.10 -6.97
N ASN A 70 11.28 -5.00 -6.00
CA ASN A 70 10.16 -5.72 -5.39
C ASN A 70 10.22 -5.63 -3.87
N SER A 71 10.20 -4.40 -3.36
CA SER A 71 10.36 -4.13 -1.94
C SER A 71 9.10 -3.53 -1.33
N THR A 72 8.78 -3.95 -0.12
CA THR A 72 7.64 -3.41 0.64
C THR A 72 8.02 -3.18 2.09
N LEU A 73 7.46 -2.11 2.67
CA LEU A 73 7.58 -1.80 4.07
C LEU A 73 6.19 -1.47 4.60
N SER A 74 5.82 -2.02 5.74
CA SER A 74 4.59 -1.60 6.40
C SER A 74 4.75 -1.54 7.92
N ALA A 75 4.08 -0.56 8.53
CA ALA A 75 3.95 -0.45 9.96
C ALA A 75 2.51 -0.10 10.33
N LYS A 76 2.04 -0.68 11.43
CA LYS A 76 0.73 -0.39 12.01
C LYS A 76 0.89 -0.19 13.51
N LEU A 77 0.13 0.76 14.03
CA LEU A 77 0.05 1.08 15.46
C LEU A 77 -1.41 1.22 15.84
N SER A 78 -1.80 0.57 16.92
CA SER A 78 -3.05 0.82 17.64
C SER A 78 -2.73 1.05 19.10
N HIS A 79 -3.17 2.19 19.64
CA HIS A 79 -2.92 2.55 21.03
C HIS A 79 -4.22 3.02 21.69
N SER A 80 -4.54 2.44 22.85
CA SER A 80 -5.67 2.83 23.68
C SER A 80 -5.15 3.71 24.81
N PHE A 81 -5.41 5.02 24.76
CA PHE A 81 -5.03 5.97 25.82
C PHE A 81 -5.81 5.71 27.11
N ASP A 82 -7.07 5.35 26.92
CA ASP A 82 -7.98 4.92 27.97
C ASP A 82 -9.04 3.97 27.38
N GLN A 83 -10.04 3.60 28.19
CA GLN A 83 -11.14 2.73 27.75
C GLN A 83 -12.02 3.34 26.66
N THR A 84 -11.92 4.65 26.45
CA THR A 84 -12.80 5.41 25.56
C THR A 84 -12.09 6.03 24.37
N LEU A 85 -10.77 6.22 24.44
CA LEU A 85 -9.97 6.90 23.42
C LEU A 85 -8.93 5.96 22.81
N ARG A 86 -9.02 5.74 21.51
CA ARG A 86 -8.09 4.90 20.74
C ARG A 86 -7.57 5.64 19.53
N TYR A 87 -6.28 5.48 19.29
CA TYR A 87 -5.57 5.88 18.08
C TYR A 87 -5.24 4.66 17.23
N ASN A 88 -5.37 4.78 15.90
CA ASN A 88 -4.84 3.82 14.95
C ASN A 88 -4.08 4.56 13.87
N GLY A 89 -2.91 4.07 13.53
CA GLY A 89 -2.07 4.58 12.45
C GLY A 89 -1.52 3.44 11.62
N SER A 90 -1.33 3.69 10.32
CA SER A 90 -0.60 2.78 9.45
C SER A 90 0.20 3.55 8.41
N VAL A 91 1.33 2.98 8.02
CA VAL A 91 2.13 3.42 6.90
C VAL A 91 2.50 2.20 6.07
N SER A 92 2.45 2.36 4.76
CA SER A 92 2.90 1.36 3.80
C SER A 92 3.70 2.05 2.71
N PHE A 93 4.78 1.42 2.34
CA PHE A 93 5.65 1.81 1.24
C PHE A 93 5.84 0.58 0.35
N ALA A 94 5.78 0.78 -0.96
CA ALA A 94 6.11 -0.26 -1.92
C ALA A 94 6.93 0.37 -3.05
N TRP A 95 7.99 -0.30 -3.45
CA TRP A 95 8.73 -0.07 -4.68
C TRP A 95 8.64 -1.34 -5.50
N GLN A 96 7.95 -1.27 -6.62
CA GLN A 96 7.58 -2.47 -7.39
C GLN A 96 7.66 -2.19 -8.88
N PRO A 97 8.04 -3.22 -9.67
CA PRO A 97 7.92 -3.14 -11.12
C PRO A 97 6.44 -3.17 -11.53
N GLU A 98 6.08 -2.52 -12.58
CA GLU A 98 4.77 -2.70 -13.21
C GLU A 98 4.74 -4.05 -13.98
N PRO A 99 3.59 -4.70 -13.97
CA PRO A 99 2.32 -4.36 -13.35
C PRO A 99 2.12 -5.11 -12.03
N ASN A 100 1.82 -4.39 -10.97
CA ASN A 100 1.35 -5.04 -9.75
C ASN A 100 -0.14 -4.81 -9.54
N TYR A 101 -0.96 -5.78 -9.91
CA TYR A 101 -2.41 -5.75 -9.74
C TYR A 101 -2.87 -5.84 -8.28
N SER A 102 -1.98 -6.23 -7.35
CA SER A 102 -2.34 -6.43 -5.95
C SER A 102 -2.75 -5.16 -5.23
N ASN A 103 -2.29 -4.00 -5.71
CA ASN A 103 -2.64 -2.69 -5.16
C ASN A 103 -3.84 -2.02 -5.86
N GLY A 104 -4.48 -2.70 -6.82
CA GLY A 104 -5.64 -2.18 -7.53
C GLY A 104 -5.35 -1.00 -8.48
N ILE A 105 -4.11 -0.82 -8.88
CA ILE A 105 -3.62 0.39 -9.55
C ILE A 105 -3.57 0.23 -11.07
N ALA A 106 -3.48 -0.97 -11.59
CA ALA A 106 -3.16 -1.16 -13.01
C ALA A 106 -4.39 -1.30 -13.90
N ASN A 107 -4.58 -0.35 -14.79
CA ASN A 107 -5.44 -0.49 -15.97
C ASN A 107 -4.62 -0.63 -17.28
N ALA A 108 -3.33 -0.40 -17.25
CA ALA A 108 -2.44 -0.58 -18.39
C ALA A 108 -1.03 -0.92 -17.87
N ARG A 109 -0.37 -1.85 -18.50
CA ARG A 109 1.05 -2.12 -18.27
C ARG A 109 1.87 -0.96 -18.79
N ARG A 110 2.88 -0.55 -18.03
CA ARG A 110 3.86 0.48 -18.38
C ARG A 110 5.23 -0.08 -18.16
N ASP A 111 6.18 0.42 -18.89
CA ASP A 111 7.57 0.14 -18.62
C ASP A 111 8.00 0.96 -17.40
N GLY A 112 8.69 0.33 -16.46
CA GLY A 112 9.30 1.00 -15.32
C GLY A 112 8.70 0.67 -13.96
N ASP A 113 9.42 1.10 -12.95
CA ASP A 113 9.08 0.93 -11.55
C ASP A 113 8.18 2.07 -11.04
N TYR A 114 7.40 1.79 -10.03
CA TYR A 114 6.67 2.82 -9.30
C TYR A 114 6.90 2.74 -7.80
N ILE A 115 6.83 3.88 -7.16
CA ILE A 115 6.79 4.03 -5.72
C ILE A 115 5.35 4.30 -5.29
N TYR A 116 4.89 3.52 -4.34
CA TYR A 116 3.59 3.72 -3.69
C TYR A 116 3.79 3.99 -2.20
N VAL A 117 3.19 5.07 -1.72
CA VAL A 117 3.15 5.41 -0.30
C VAL A 117 1.71 5.52 0.14
N TYR A 118 1.39 4.91 1.27
CA TYR A 118 0.09 5.07 1.91
C TYR A 118 0.28 5.33 3.39
N VAL A 119 -0.36 6.36 3.90
CA VAL A 119 -0.39 6.70 5.32
C VAL A 119 -1.84 6.87 5.74
N SER A 120 -2.20 6.28 6.86
CA SER A 120 -3.51 6.54 7.46
C SER A 120 -3.39 6.77 8.97
N SER A 121 -4.30 7.58 9.48
CA SER A 121 -4.38 7.91 10.89
C SER A 121 -5.84 8.07 11.29
N SER A 122 -6.23 7.55 12.42
CA SER A 122 -7.58 7.76 12.97
C SER A 122 -7.59 7.80 14.48
N VAL A 123 -8.50 8.61 15.01
CA VAL A 123 -8.81 8.69 16.44
C VAL A 123 -10.27 8.35 16.62
N SER A 124 -10.55 7.45 17.55
CA SER A 124 -11.90 7.06 17.93
C SER A 124 -12.14 7.37 19.41
N LYS A 125 -13.24 8.06 19.68
CA LYS A 125 -13.68 8.37 21.05
C LYS A 125 -15.05 7.79 21.31
N ALA A 126 -15.16 6.97 22.37
CA ALA A 126 -16.44 6.54 22.91
C ALA A 126 -16.87 7.56 23.98
N TRP A 127 -17.92 8.31 23.71
CA TRP A 127 -18.47 9.32 24.62
C TRP A 127 -19.35 8.69 25.69
N THR A 128 -20.04 7.62 25.30
CA THR A 128 -20.87 6.81 26.18
C THR A 128 -20.74 5.34 25.75
N SER A 129 -21.33 4.40 26.49
CA SER A 129 -21.41 2.99 26.08
C SER A 129 -22.15 2.76 24.76
N ARG A 130 -22.92 3.76 24.31
CA ARG A 130 -23.72 3.68 23.07
C ARG A 130 -23.28 4.60 21.96
N TYR A 131 -22.54 5.67 22.26
CA TYR A 131 -22.19 6.70 21.28
C TYR A 131 -20.67 6.82 21.12
N SER A 132 -20.20 6.77 19.89
CA SER A 132 -18.80 6.96 19.56
C SER A 132 -18.63 7.79 18.27
N THR A 133 -17.49 8.46 18.19
CA THR A 133 -17.06 9.25 17.05
C THR A 133 -15.69 8.77 16.58
N THR A 134 -15.49 8.71 15.29
CA THR A 134 -14.18 8.44 14.67
C THR A 134 -13.85 9.55 13.68
N LEU A 135 -12.66 10.12 13.79
CA LEU A 135 -12.05 11.02 12.83
C LEU A 135 -10.86 10.32 12.21
N GLY A 136 -10.77 10.31 10.91
CA GLY A 136 -9.67 9.71 10.17
C GLY A 136 -9.16 10.60 9.05
N ALA A 137 -7.90 10.43 8.70
CA ALA A 137 -7.24 11.01 7.55
C ALA A 137 -6.35 9.96 6.89
N ASN A 138 -6.21 10.06 5.58
CA ASN A 138 -5.29 9.23 4.81
C ASN A 138 -4.62 10.05 3.71
N PHE A 139 -3.42 9.63 3.38
CA PHE A 139 -2.64 10.13 2.26
C PHE A 139 -2.16 8.93 1.46
N SER A 140 -2.18 9.04 0.14
CA SER A 140 -1.48 8.10 -0.74
C SER A 140 -0.82 8.83 -1.90
N MET A 141 0.30 8.30 -2.34
CA MET A 141 1.08 8.81 -3.46
C MET A 141 1.48 7.64 -4.35
N ILE A 142 1.40 7.86 -5.64
CA ILE A 142 1.98 6.97 -6.66
C ILE A 142 2.91 7.83 -7.50
N ASP A 143 4.16 7.40 -7.59
CA ASP A 143 5.20 8.05 -8.35
C ASP A 143 5.87 7.03 -9.29
N TYR A 144 5.66 7.21 -10.59
CA TYR A 144 6.27 6.39 -11.63
C TYR A 144 7.65 6.92 -11.94
N GLN A 145 8.63 6.06 -11.99
CA GLN A 145 10.03 6.43 -12.20
C GLN A 145 10.35 6.71 -13.68
N GLU A 146 9.60 6.10 -14.59
CA GLU A 146 9.74 6.31 -16.02
C GLU A 146 9.11 7.63 -16.49
N ASP A 147 9.85 8.40 -17.31
CA ASP A 147 9.39 9.70 -17.81
C ASP A 147 8.09 9.60 -18.61
N SER A 148 7.91 8.52 -19.36
CA SER A 148 6.69 8.25 -20.14
C SER A 148 5.44 8.04 -19.28
N ALA A 149 5.61 7.65 -18.03
CA ALA A 149 4.55 7.33 -17.09
C ALA A 149 4.28 8.44 -16.04
N LYS A 150 5.14 9.46 -15.95
CA LYS A 150 5.02 10.54 -14.95
C LYS A 150 3.70 11.33 -15.02
N THR A 151 3.04 11.35 -16.18
CA THR A 151 1.71 12.00 -16.31
C THR A 151 0.62 11.32 -15.48
N ASP A 152 0.89 10.14 -14.93
CA ASP A 152 -0.05 9.42 -14.08
C ASP A 152 0.32 9.45 -12.60
N ASN A 153 1.38 10.18 -12.26
CA ASN A 153 1.72 10.49 -10.89
C ASN A 153 0.53 11.18 -10.22
N ARG A 154 0.21 10.75 -9.03
CA ARG A 154 -0.93 11.30 -8.31
C ARG A 154 -0.75 11.24 -6.82
N ASP A 155 -1.22 12.29 -6.17
CA ASP A 155 -1.37 12.39 -4.74
C ASP A 155 -2.84 12.39 -4.37
N TYR A 156 -3.16 11.70 -3.33
CA TYR A 156 -4.51 11.62 -2.79
C TYR A 156 -4.50 11.92 -1.30
N VAL A 157 -5.33 12.86 -0.87
CA VAL A 157 -5.59 13.16 0.54
C VAL A 157 -7.06 12.91 0.82
N GLY A 158 -7.35 12.13 1.83
CA GLY A 158 -8.71 11.86 2.26
C GLY A 158 -8.92 12.15 3.74
N MET A 159 -10.12 12.58 4.07
CA MET A 159 -10.58 12.74 5.46
C MET A 159 -11.95 12.09 5.61
N ASN A 160 -12.19 11.51 6.76
CA ASN A 160 -13.48 10.95 7.10
C ASN A 160 -13.83 11.23 8.56
N PHE A 161 -15.13 11.39 8.77
CA PHE A 161 -15.72 11.57 10.09
C PHE A 161 -16.93 10.67 10.19
N THR A 162 -17.03 9.90 11.26
CA THR A 162 -18.13 8.95 11.46
C THR A 162 -18.64 9.04 12.89
N ASN A 163 -19.94 9.18 13.04
CA ASN A 163 -20.66 9.01 14.30
C ASN A 163 -21.39 7.68 14.27
N ARG A 164 -21.32 6.95 15.36
CA ARG A 164 -22.00 5.68 15.53
C ARG A 164 -22.79 5.67 16.82
N TYR A 165 -24.07 5.29 16.71
CA TYR A 165 -24.96 5.12 17.84
C TYR A 165 -25.48 3.67 17.89
N LYS A 166 -25.27 2.98 19.01
CA LYS A 166 -25.83 1.66 19.31
C LYS A 166 -27.22 1.82 19.86
N TRP A 167 -28.21 1.54 19.05
CA TRP A 167 -29.60 1.58 19.48
C TRP A 167 -29.94 0.42 20.42
N THR A 168 -29.51 -0.77 20.05
CA THR A 168 -29.57 -2.00 20.85
C THR A 168 -28.25 -2.74 20.77
N GLU A 169 -28.10 -3.87 21.46
CA GLU A 169 -26.92 -4.73 21.35
C GLU A 169 -26.70 -5.27 19.90
N ARG A 170 -27.78 -5.39 19.14
CA ARG A 170 -27.77 -5.95 17.77
C ARG A 170 -27.92 -4.91 16.67
N LEU A 171 -28.35 -3.69 17.01
CA LEU A 171 -28.59 -2.63 16.04
C LEU A 171 -27.75 -1.40 16.34
N ALA A 172 -26.97 -0.97 15.36
CA ALA A 172 -26.25 0.31 15.40
C ALA A 172 -26.52 1.11 14.13
N VAL A 173 -26.65 2.42 14.28
CA VAL A 173 -26.76 3.38 13.17
C VAL A 173 -25.47 4.17 13.10
N SER A 174 -24.93 4.36 11.90
CA SER A 174 -23.75 5.18 11.68
C SER A 174 -24.08 6.27 10.64
N LEU A 175 -23.66 7.49 10.96
CA LEU A 175 -23.70 8.63 10.06
C LEU A 175 -22.27 9.12 9.87
N GLY A 176 -21.84 9.21 8.63
CA GLY A 176 -20.50 9.63 8.28
C GLY A 176 -20.44 10.62 7.15
N TRP A 177 -19.34 11.35 7.11
CA TRP A 177 -18.92 12.19 6.01
C TRP A 177 -17.51 11.79 5.59
N ALA A 178 -17.25 11.78 4.29
CA ALA A 178 -15.93 11.59 3.72
C ALA A 178 -15.71 12.61 2.59
N GLY A 179 -14.51 13.15 2.54
CA GLY A 179 -14.07 14.04 1.48
C GLY A 179 -12.67 13.67 1.05
N SER A 180 -12.36 13.92 -0.21
CA SER A 180 -11.05 13.62 -0.76
C SER A 180 -10.64 14.64 -1.81
N PHE A 181 -9.35 14.84 -1.90
CA PHE A 181 -8.69 15.63 -2.93
C PHE A 181 -7.64 14.75 -3.62
N CYS A 182 -7.61 14.83 -4.94
CA CYS A 182 -6.63 14.12 -5.77
C CYS A 182 -5.92 15.15 -6.65
N ASN A 183 -4.61 15.20 -6.56
CA ASN A 183 -3.75 15.95 -7.46
C ASN A 183 -3.12 14.98 -8.46
N ARG A 184 -3.07 15.38 -9.74
CA ARG A 184 -2.39 14.62 -10.80
C ARG A 184 -1.38 15.54 -11.48
N GLU A 185 -0.21 15.00 -11.77
CA GLU A 185 0.70 15.65 -12.69
C GLU A 185 0.14 15.53 -14.13
N TYR A 186 -0.16 16.67 -14.73
CA TYR A 186 -0.44 16.73 -16.15
C TYR A 186 0.88 17.04 -16.85
N GLY A 187 1.33 16.15 -17.72
CA GLY A 187 2.47 16.45 -18.59
C GLY A 187 2.18 17.70 -19.43
N ASN A 188 3.11 18.62 -19.41
CA ASN A 188 3.14 19.76 -20.35
C ASN A 188 3.58 19.30 -21.72
#